data_0ddacf865e58b763351a1fb5bea16b61
#
_entry.id   0ddacf865e58b763351a1fb5bea16b61
#
_cell.length_a   1.000
_cell.length_b   1.000
_cell.length_c   1.000
_cell.angle_alpha   90.00
_cell.angle_beta   90.00
_cell.angle_gamma   90.00
#
_symmetry.space_group_name_H-M   'P 1'
#
loop_
_entity.id
_entity.type
_entity.pdbx_description
1 polymer ?
#
loop_
_entity_poly.entity_id
_entity_poly.type
_entity_poly.pdbx_seq_one_letter_code
_entity_poly.pdbx_strand_id
1 'polypeptide(L)'
;LYILLGFILIASAVDLYSHYNIPSLYNIYKNRGTRLLFALLITIGLLIAVITMPPKFLIGKHILWISWVAVLGYVLYPLAQLNRRIFEQTKILVLSYMALLTMITFKWPHKISLTWGRTLLMLLMVLILVRIVGFFRPYTSQTHFMISYAAVVLFSFFMLYDTKLLIVKAKKCVKADYINDSLGVFLDGMNLFVNMFHLRR
;
A
#
# COMPACT_ATOMS: atom_id res chain seq x y z
N LEU A 1 -4.34 -3.27 14.76
CA LEU A 1 -3.09 -2.75 15.31
C LEU A 1 -2.01 -2.62 14.24
N TYR A 2 -1.57 -3.71 13.57
CA TYR A 2 -0.46 -3.70 12.60
C TYR A 2 -0.68 -2.75 11.42
N ILE A 3 -1.91 -2.57 10.94
CA ILE A 3 -2.24 -1.62 9.87
C ILE A 3 -1.91 -0.19 10.31
N LEU A 4 -2.42 0.25 11.45
CA LEU A 4 -2.15 1.59 11.98
C LEU A 4 -0.67 1.79 12.32
N LEU A 5 -0.05 0.80 12.96
CA LEU A 5 1.37 0.83 13.29
C LEU A 5 2.23 0.94 12.03
N GLY A 6 1.86 0.24 10.95
CA GLY A 6 2.55 0.33 9.66
C GLY A 6 2.50 1.75 9.08
N PHE A 7 1.34 2.40 9.08
CA PHE A 7 1.22 3.80 8.61
C PHE A 7 2.01 4.78 9.49
N ILE A 8 2.00 4.59 10.81
CA ILE A 8 2.80 5.42 11.73
C ILE A 8 4.29 5.23 11.44
N LEU A 9 4.76 3.99 11.29
CA LEU A 9 6.17 3.70 10.99
C LEU A 9 6.60 4.27 9.65
N ILE A 10 5.77 4.18 8.60
CA ILE A 10 6.05 4.83 7.30
C ILE A 10 6.19 6.34 7.47
N ALA A 11 5.25 6.97 8.15
CA ALA A 11 5.30 8.41 8.38
C ALA A 11 6.56 8.81 9.14
N SER A 12 6.89 8.08 10.22
CA SER A 12 8.11 8.30 11.00
C SER A 12 9.38 8.08 10.19
N ALA A 13 9.41 7.07 9.32
CA ALA A 13 10.54 6.81 8.44
C ALA A 13 10.73 7.96 7.42
N VAL A 14 9.63 8.43 6.80
CA VAL A 14 9.67 9.58 5.88
C VAL A 14 10.17 10.84 6.59
N ASP A 15 9.72 11.10 7.82
CA ASP A 15 10.16 12.23 8.62
C ASP A 15 11.65 12.14 8.96
N LEU A 16 12.11 10.95 9.35
CA LEU A 16 13.52 10.67 9.65
C LEU A 16 14.40 10.90 8.42
N TYR A 17 13.99 10.37 7.26
CA TYR A 17 14.74 10.55 6.00
C TYR A 17 14.79 12.03 5.58
N SER A 18 13.72 12.77 5.82
CA SER A 18 13.68 14.22 5.58
C SER A 18 14.59 14.99 6.55
N HIS A 19 14.56 14.64 7.84
CA HIS A 19 15.35 15.31 8.88
C HIS A 19 16.87 15.15 8.64
N TYR A 20 17.31 13.96 8.28
CA TYR A 20 18.72 13.67 8.00
C TYR A 20 19.14 13.94 6.55
N ASN A 21 18.27 14.53 5.73
CA ASN A 21 18.51 14.83 4.32
C ASN A 21 19.05 13.61 3.54
N ILE A 22 18.52 12.43 3.83
CA ILE A 22 18.95 11.20 3.16
C ILE A 22 18.66 11.32 1.66
N PRO A 23 19.64 11.01 0.77
CA PRO A 23 19.43 11.11 -0.65
C PRO A 23 18.30 10.17 -1.08
N SER A 24 17.28 10.70 -1.75
CA SER A 24 16.18 9.89 -2.28
C SER A 24 16.65 9.06 -3.47
N LEU A 25 15.87 8.03 -3.82
CA LEU A 25 16.12 7.25 -5.06
C LEU A 25 16.22 8.14 -6.30
N TYR A 26 15.58 9.30 -6.30
CA TYR A 26 15.68 10.30 -7.36
C TYR A 26 17.08 10.90 -7.49
N ASN A 27 17.77 11.08 -6.37
CA ASN A 27 19.12 11.66 -6.34
C ASN A 27 20.18 10.61 -6.62
N ILE A 28 19.95 9.35 -6.21
CA ILE A 28 20.93 8.26 -6.37
C ILE A 28 20.94 7.74 -7.81
N TYR A 29 19.76 7.53 -8.40
CA TYR A 29 19.63 6.95 -9.73
C TYR A 29 19.01 7.94 -10.72
N LYS A 30 19.79 8.41 -11.70
CA LYS A 30 19.28 9.29 -12.77
C LYS A 30 18.29 8.57 -13.69
N ASN A 31 18.51 7.29 -13.97
CA ASN A 31 17.65 6.51 -14.85
C ASN A 31 16.37 6.06 -14.14
N ARG A 32 15.20 6.40 -14.75
CA ARG A 32 13.87 6.05 -14.24
C ARG A 32 13.68 4.53 -14.12
N GLY A 33 14.18 3.77 -15.10
CA GLY A 33 14.06 2.31 -15.10
C GLY A 33 14.84 1.67 -13.94
N THR A 34 16.07 2.09 -13.71
CA THR A 34 16.90 1.59 -12.62
C THR A 34 16.30 1.88 -11.26
N ARG A 35 15.74 3.08 -11.05
CA ARG A 35 15.02 3.44 -9.80
C ARG A 35 13.84 2.52 -9.54
N LEU A 36 12.99 2.34 -10.56
CA LEU A 36 11.82 1.49 -10.45
C LEU A 36 12.20 0.04 -10.17
N LEU A 37 13.16 -0.50 -10.92
CA LEU A 37 13.65 -1.86 -10.75
C LEU A 37 14.19 -2.08 -9.33
N PHE A 38 15.03 -1.18 -8.83
CA PHE A 38 15.61 -1.28 -7.49
C PHE A 38 14.53 -1.22 -6.40
N ALA A 39 13.61 -0.24 -6.50
CA ALA A 39 12.50 -0.12 -5.57
C ALA A 39 11.60 -1.37 -5.57
N LEU A 40 11.27 -1.91 -6.73
CA LEU A 40 10.47 -3.13 -6.85
C LEU A 40 11.19 -4.34 -6.28
N LEU A 41 12.45 -4.57 -6.63
CA LEU A 41 13.21 -5.74 -6.16
C LEU A 41 13.34 -5.76 -4.64
N ILE A 42 13.68 -4.62 -4.02
CA ILE A 42 13.87 -4.58 -2.57
C ILE A 42 12.53 -4.68 -1.82
N THR A 43 11.49 -3.99 -2.28
CA THR A 43 10.18 -4.02 -1.62
C THR A 43 9.48 -5.37 -1.76
N ILE A 44 9.51 -5.97 -2.95
CA ILE A 44 8.91 -7.29 -3.20
C ILE A 44 9.73 -8.38 -2.50
N GLY A 45 11.05 -8.32 -2.55
CA GLY A 45 11.92 -9.29 -1.89
C GLY A 45 11.69 -9.33 -0.37
N LEU A 46 11.63 -8.16 0.28
CA LEU A 46 11.31 -8.09 1.71
C LEU A 46 9.88 -8.52 2.02
N LEU A 47 8.91 -8.18 1.16
CA LEU A 47 7.53 -8.64 1.32
C LEU A 47 7.42 -10.16 1.27
N ILE A 48 8.09 -10.80 0.30
CA ILE A 48 8.15 -12.27 0.20
C ILE A 48 8.78 -12.84 1.46
N ALA A 49 9.86 -12.28 1.96
CA ALA A 49 10.50 -12.72 3.19
C ALA A 49 9.56 -12.61 4.41
N VAL A 50 8.77 -11.53 4.52
CA VAL A 50 7.76 -11.38 5.58
C VAL A 50 6.67 -12.44 5.47
N ILE A 51 6.14 -12.67 4.25
CA ILE A 51 5.04 -13.62 4.02
C ILE A 51 5.50 -15.07 4.29
N THR A 52 6.71 -15.42 3.87
CA THR A 52 7.22 -16.78 3.97
C THR A 52 7.74 -17.13 5.36
N MET A 53 8.11 -16.13 6.17
CA MET A 53 8.58 -16.38 7.55
C MET A 53 7.46 -16.93 8.44
N PRO A 54 7.66 -18.10 9.05
CA PRO A 54 6.64 -18.68 9.93
C PRO A 54 6.38 -17.84 11.18
N PRO A 55 5.14 -17.77 11.69
CA PRO A 55 4.78 -16.97 12.86
C PRO A 55 5.45 -17.42 14.17
N LYS A 56 6.02 -18.64 14.20
CA LYS A 56 6.80 -19.16 15.34
C LYS A 56 8.09 -18.34 15.60
N PHE A 57 8.67 -17.73 14.57
CA PHE A 57 9.84 -16.85 14.68
C PHE A 57 9.40 -15.40 14.94
N LEU A 58 8.73 -15.17 16.06
CA LEU A 58 8.04 -13.92 16.38
C LEU A 58 8.94 -12.70 16.20
N ILE A 59 10.09 -12.66 16.86
CA ILE A 59 11.03 -11.52 16.84
C ILE A 59 11.55 -11.29 15.41
N GLY A 60 12.02 -12.33 14.74
CA GLY A 60 12.55 -12.24 13.37
C GLY A 60 11.51 -11.70 12.39
N LYS A 61 10.26 -12.17 12.49
CA LYS A 61 9.15 -11.72 11.64
C LYS A 61 8.81 -10.25 11.86
N HIS A 62 8.84 -9.77 13.11
CA HIS A 62 8.62 -8.35 13.42
C HIS A 62 9.77 -7.48 12.90
N ILE A 63 11.02 -7.91 13.04
CA ILE A 63 12.17 -7.18 12.50
C ILE A 63 12.06 -7.07 10.98
N LEU A 64 11.77 -8.18 10.29
CA LEU A 64 11.55 -8.16 8.83
C LEU A 64 10.41 -7.23 8.42
N TRP A 65 9.29 -7.29 9.13
CA TRP A 65 8.13 -6.45 8.85
C TRP A 65 8.46 -4.97 9.07
N ILE A 66 9.13 -4.59 10.15
CA ILE A 66 9.57 -3.21 10.41
C ILE A 66 10.55 -2.76 9.32
N SER A 67 11.51 -3.59 8.94
CA SER A 67 12.46 -3.29 7.87
C SER A 67 11.75 -3.05 6.53
N TRP A 68 10.78 -3.89 6.19
CA TRP A 68 9.98 -3.73 4.98
C TRP A 68 9.17 -2.43 5.00
N VAL A 69 8.52 -2.11 6.12
CA VAL A 69 7.75 -0.87 6.29
C VAL A 69 8.65 0.36 6.20
N ALA A 70 9.86 0.32 6.77
CA ALA A 70 10.84 1.39 6.65
C ALA A 70 11.28 1.61 5.19
N VAL A 71 11.52 0.53 4.44
CA VAL A 71 11.83 0.59 3.00
C VAL A 71 10.65 1.16 2.20
N LEU A 72 9.41 0.81 2.53
CA LEU A 72 8.23 1.46 1.92
C LEU A 72 8.22 2.97 2.18
N GLY A 73 8.55 3.41 3.41
CA GLY A 73 8.73 4.82 3.73
C GLY A 73 9.80 5.48 2.84
N TYR A 74 10.91 4.81 2.60
CA TYR A 74 11.97 5.31 1.71
C TYR A 74 11.50 5.43 0.24
N VAL A 75 10.72 4.47 -0.25
CA VAL A 75 10.15 4.51 -1.60
C VAL A 75 9.11 5.63 -1.74
N LEU A 76 8.38 5.94 -0.67
CA LEU A 76 7.39 7.03 -0.65
C LEU A 76 8.00 8.41 -0.35
N TYR A 77 9.20 8.47 0.18
CA TYR A 77 9.87 9.71 0.56
C TYR A 77 9.93 10.75 -0.59
N PRO A 78 10.18 10.40 -1.87
CA PRO A 78 10.11 11.35 -2.97
C PRO A 78 8.76 12.06 -3.13
N LEU A 79 7.65 11.41 -2.74
CA LEU A 79 6.33 12.06 -2.78
C LEU A 79 6.22 13.18 -1.73
N ALA A 80 6.78 12.94 -0.55
CA ALA A 80 6.86 13.96 0.50
C ALA A 80 7.76 15.13 0.10
N GLN A 81 8.88 14.87 -0.56
CA GLN A 81 9.77 15.92 -1.10
C GLN A 81 9.08 16.76 -2.19
N LEU A 82 8.22 16.12 -2.98
CA LEU A 82 7.53 16.76 -4.09
C LEU A 82 6.50 17.79 -3.61
N ASN A 83 5.67 17.43 -2.63
CA ASN A 83 4.71 18.32 -1.97
C ASN A 83 4.35 17.82 -0.58
N ARG A 84 5.04 18.33 0.43
CA ARG A 84 4.86 17.95 1.83
C ARG A 84 3.44 18.20 2.33
N ARG A 85 2.84 19.34 1.96
CA ARG A 85 1.48 19.68 2.40
C ARG A 85 0.45 18.68 1.88
N ILE A 86 0.51 18.35 0.58
CA ILE A 86 -0.40 17.36 -0.02
C ILE A 86 -0.14 15.98 0.61
N PHE A 87 1.12 15.61 0.88
CA PHE A 87 1.49 14.35 1.52
C PHE A 87 0.82 14.19 2.88
N GLU A 88 0.94 15.20 3.77
CA GLU A 88 0.34 15.20 5.11
C GLU A 88 -1.19 15.12 5.06
N GLN A 89 -1.80 15.95 4.22
CA GLN A 89 -3.26 15.96 4.07
C GLN A 89 -3.78 14.63 3.51
N THR A 90 -3.04 14.00 2.60
CA THR A 90 -3.44 12.70 2.02
C THR A 90 -3.34 11.58 3.04
N LYS A 91 -2.36 11.60 3.95
CA LYS A 91 -2.30 10.63 5.06
C LYS A 91 -3.59 10.63 5.89
N ILE A 92 -4.02 11.82 6.32
CA ILE A 92 -5.23 11.98 7.14
C ILE A 92 -6.46 11.52 6.35
N LEU A 93 -6.58 11.95 5.09
CA LEU A 93 -7.70 11.58 4.21
C LEU A 93 -7.80 10.05 4.04
N VAL A 94 -6.68 9.39 3.75
CA VAL A 94 -6.66 7.94 3.54
C VAL A 94 -7.00 7.20 4.81
N LEU A 95 -6.44 7.56 5.95
CA LEU A 95 -6.75 6.91 7.23
C LEU A 95 -8.25 7.07 7.58
N SER A 96 -8.82 8.25 7.38
CA SER A 96 -10.26 8.49 7.59
C SER A 96 -11.11 7.67 6.63
N TYR A 97 -10.69 7.58 5.36
CA TYR A 97 -11.39 6.81 4.34
C TYR A 97 -11.32 5.30 4.62
N MET A 98 -10.16 4.78 5.02
CA MET A 98 -10.00 3.38 5.45
C MET A 98 -10.87 3.06 6.66
N ALA A 99 -10.93 3.95 7.66
CA ALA A 99 -11.79 3.79 8.81
C ALA A 99 -13.27 3.70 8.40
N LEU A 100 -13.71 4.58 7.47
CA LEU A 100 -15.06 4.56 6.93
C LEU A 100 -15.39 3.24 6.22
N LEU A 101 -14.52 2.77 5.30
CA LEU A 101 -14.71 1.51 4.57
C LEU A 101 -14.72 0.30 5.53
N THR A 102 -13.87 0.33 6.55
CA THR A 102 -13.83 -0.70 7.60
C THR A 102 -15.14 -0.72 8.38
N MET A 103 -15.66 0.44 8.80
CA MET A 103 -16.96 0.54 9.50
C MET A 103 -18.11 0.03 8.62
N ILE A 104 -18.12 0.36 7.32
CA ILE A 104 -19.12 -0.16 6.37
C ILE A 104 -19.06 -1.68 6.31
N THR A 105 -17.86 -2.27 6.26
CA THR A 105 -17.68 -3.72 6.22
C THR A 105 -18.18 -4.40 7.50
N PHE A 106 -17.92 -3.79 8.67
CA PHE A 106 -18.43 -4.33 9.95
C PHE A 106 -19.95 -4.24 10.07
N LYS A 107 -20.55 -3.14 9.58
CA LYS A 107 -22.01 -2.92 9.67
C LYS A 107 -22.79 -3.82 8.70
N TRP A 108 -22.26 -4.02 7.47
CA TRP A 108 -22.94 -4.80 6.42
C TRP A 108 -22.10 -5.92 5.84
N PRO A 109 -21.56 -6.83 6.66
CA PRO A 109 -20.64 -7.87 6.19
C PRO A 109 -21.28 -8.85 5.20
N HIS A 110 -22.61 -9.01 5.24
CA HIS A 110 -23.39 -9.88 4.34
C HIS A 110 -23.49 -9.33 2.91
N LYS A 111 -23.36 -8.00 2.72
CA LYS A 111 -23.40 -7.38 1.39
C LYS A 111 -22.10 -7.54 0.61
N ILE A 112 -21.00 -7.86 1.30
CA ILE A 112 -19.68 -8.02 0.68
C ILE A 112 -19.46 -9.51 0.43
N SER A 113 -19.42 -9.89 -0.86
CA SER A 113 -19.21 -11.28 -1.24
C SER A 113 -17.71 -11.61 -1.42
N LEU A 114 -17.28 -12.74 -0.87
CA LEU A 114 -15.92 -13.24 -1.10
C LEU A 114 -15.72 -13.79 -2.52
N THR A 115 -16.77 -13.88 -3.33
CA THR A 115 -16.64 -14.20 -4.77
C THR A 115 -16.06 -13.05 -5.58
N TRP A 116 -16.12 -11.81 -5.08
CA TRP A 116 -15.55 -10.63 -5.74
C TRP A 116 -14.03 -10.73 -5.96
N GLY A 117 -13.32 -11.50 -5.13
CA GLY A 117 -11.87 -11.59 -5.17
C GLY A 117 -11.32 -11.92 -6.56
N ARG A 118 -11.96 -12.85 -7.31
CA ARG A 118 -11.55 -13.19 -8.67
C ARG A 118 -11.70 -12.02 -9.63
N THR A 119 -12.83 -11.33 -9.59
CA THR A 119 -13.09 -10.16 -10.45
C THR A 119 -12.14 -9.00 -10.11
N LEU A 120 -11.94 -8.74 -8.82
CA LEU A 120 -11.00 -7.70 -8.37
C LEU A 120 -9.57 -7.99 -8.83
N LEU A 121 -9.12 -9.25 -8.76
CA LEU A 121 -7.80 -9.65 -9.27
C LEU A 121 -7.68 -9.44 -10.78
N MET A 122 -8.71 -9.77 -11.56
CA MET A 122 -8.71 -9.50 -13.01
C MET A 122 -8.59 -7.99 -13.30
N LEU A 123 -9.36 -7.15 -12.60
CA LEU A 123 -9.29 -5.70 -12.73
C LEU A 123 -7.93 -5.15 -12.30
N LEU A 124 -7.33 -5.72 -11.25
CA LEU A 124 -5.98 -5.37 -10.81
C LEU A 124 -4.95 -5.68 -11.89
N MET A 125 -5.04 -6.85 -12.53
CA MET A 125 -4.15 -7.22 -13.65
C MET A 125 -4.27 -6.23 -14.80
N VAL A 126 -5.49 -5.82 -15.18
CA VAL A 126 -5.71 -4.79 -16.20
C VAL A 126 -5.05 -3.47 -15.78
N LEU A 127 -5.26 -3.05 -14.52
CA LEU A 127 -4.63 -1.81 -14.00
C LEU A 127 -3.10 -1.87 -14.07
N ILE A 128 -2.50 -3.00 -13.69
CA ILE A 128 -1.05 -3.21 -13.76
C ILE A 128 -0.56 -3.12 -15.21
N LEU A 129 -1.24 -3.78 -16.16
CA LEU A 129 -0.88 -3.71 -17.59
C LEU A 129 -0.94 -2.27 -18.11
N VAL A 130 -1.99 -1.52 -17.77
CA VAL A 130 -2.11 -0.11 -18.13
C VAL A 130 -0.93 0.69 -17.54
N ARG A 131 -0.55 0.46 -16.29
CA ARG A 131 0.61 1.12 -15.67
C ARG A 131 1.93 0.78 -16.37
N ILE A 132 2.12 -0.48 -16.78
CA ILE A 132 3.30 -0.92 -17.53
C ILE A 132 3.36 -0.23 -18.91
N VAL A 133 2.24 -0.16 -19.64
CA VAL A 133 2.19 0.58 -20.92
C VAL A 133 2.54 2.04 -20.72
N GLY A 134 2.04 2.70 -19.67
CA GLY A 134 2.36 4.08 -19.32
C GLY A 134 3.82 4.30 -18.91
N PHE A 135 4.55 3.25 -18.55
CA PHE A 135 5.98 3.34 -18.31
C PHE A 135 6.77 3.52 -19.62
N PHE A 136 6.37 2.80 -20.69
CA PHE A 136 7.01 2.88 -22.02
C PHE A 136 6.49 4.05 -22.86
N ARG A 137 5.19 4.37 -22.72
CA ARG A 137 4.54 5.49 -23.39
C ARG A 137 3.90 6.42 -22.37
N PRO A 138 4.55 7.55 -22.06
CA PRO A 138 4.01 8.50 -21.09
C PRO A 138 2.60 8.96 -21.47
N TYR A 139 1.67 8.85 -20.55
CA TYR A 139 0.30 9.31 -20.72
C TYR A 139 0.18 10.83 -20.52
N THR A 140 -0.89 11.42 -21.05
CA THR A 140 -1.28 12.78 -20.75
C THR A 140 -1.67 12.92 -19.26
N SER A 141 -1.63 14.14 -18.73
CA SER A 141 -2.06 14.40 -17.34
C SER A 141 -3.49 13.93 -17.08
N GLN A 142 -4.39 14.10 -18.05
CA GLN A 142 -5.78 13.66 -17.94
C GLN A 142 -5.88 12.12 -17.86
N THR A 143 -5.12 11.42 -18.68
CA THR A 143 -5.08 9.93 -18.62
C THR A 143 -4.53 9.44 -17.29
N HIS A 144 -3.46 10.07 -16.77
CA HIS A 144 -2.93 9.76 -15.43
C HIS A 144 -3.97 9.96 -14.34
N PHE A 145 -4.73 11.06 -14.40
CA PHE A 145 -5.82 11.33 -13.46
C PHE A 145 -6.87 10.22 -13.51
N MET A 146 -7.36 9.85 -14.70
CA MET A 146 -8.37 8.79 -14.88
C MET A 146 -7.89 7.43 -14.36
N ILE A 147 -6.62 7.06 -14.63
CA ILE A 147 -6.04 5.81 -14.13
C ILE A 147 -5.95 5.83 -12.60
N SER A 148 -5.56 6.95 -12.00
CA SER A 148 -5.48 7.06 -10.54
C SER A 148 -6.87 7.05 -9.90
N TYR A 149 -7.88 7.66 -10.53
CA TYR A 149 -9.26 7.60 -10.09
C TYR A 149 -9.80 6.15 -10.12
N ALA A 150 -9.62 5.45 -11.25
CA ALA A 150 -10.00 4.04 -11.38
C ALA A 150 -9.29 3.16 -10.33
N ALA A 151 -8.03 3.43 -10.05
CA ALA A 151 -7.28 2.73 -9.02
C ALA A 151 -7.86 2.98 -7.62
N VAL A 152 -8.23 4.22 -7.27
CA VAL A 152 -8.87 4.51 -5.98
C VAL A 152 -10.18 3.73 -5.84
N VAL A 153 -11.00 3.69 -6.88
CA VAL A 153 -12.26 2.91 -6.85
C VAL A 153 -11.97 1.43 -6.67
N LEU A 154 -11.03 0.88 -7.44
CA LEU A 154 -10.66 -0.54 -7.36
C LEU A 154 -10.13 -0.92 -5.97
N PHE A 155 -9.20 -0.15 -5.41
CA PHE A 155 -8.63 -0.44 -4.10
C PHE A 155 -9.62 -0.19 -2.95
N SER A 156 -10.64 0.64 -3.15
CA SER A 156 -11.77 0.74 -2.21
C SER A 156 -12.55 -0.58 -2.12
N PHE A 157 -12.80 -1.22 -3.26
CA PHE A 157 -13.44 -2.55 -3.27
C PHE A 157 -12.52 -3.64 -2.69
N PHE A 158 -11.22 -3.60 -2.97
CA PHE A 158 -10.25 -4.50 -2.32
C PHE A 158 -10.27 -4.32 -0.80
N MET A 159 -10.26 -3.08 -0.32
CA MET A 159 -10.32 -2.76 1.11
C MET A 159 -11.56 -3.36 1.79
N LEU A 160 -12.73 -3.26 1.17
CA LEU A 160 -13.96 -3.89 1.66
C LEU A 160 -13.82 -5.42 1.69
N TYR A 161 -13.31 -6.00 0.60
CA TYR A 161 -13.10 -7.44 0.45
C TYR A 161 -12.10 -7.98 1.47
N ASP A 162 -10.91 -7.38 1.60
CA ASP A 162 -9.86 -7.84 2.49
C ASP A 162 -10.22 -7.64 3.96
N THR A 163 -10.91 -6.56 4.29
CA THR A 163 -11.49 -6.39 5.63
C THR A 163 -12.51 -7.49 5.95
N LYS A 164 -13.38 -7.85 5.00
CA LYS A 164 -14.31 -8.97 5.16
C LYS A 164 -13.58 -10.30 5.31
N LEU A 165 -12.56 -10.54 4.50
CA LEU A 165 -11.72 -11.73 4.57
C LEU A 165 -11.04 -11.86 5.94
N LEU A 166 -10.53 -10.74 6.46
CA LEU A 166 -9.92 -10.66 7.80
C LEU A 166 -10.92 -11.01 8.89
N ILE A 167 -12.17 -10.49 8.82
CA ILE A 167 -13.24 -10.83 9.77
C ILE A 167 -13.55 -12.33 9.73
N VAL A 168 -13.64 -12.93 8.53
CA VAL A 168 -13.95 -14.36 8.39
C VAL A 168 -12.78 -15.22 8.91
N LYS A 169 -11.54 -14.85 8.62
CA LYS A 169 -10.36 -15.51 9.16
C LYS A 169 -10.30 -15.45 10.68
N ALA A 170 -10.54 -14.27 11.27
CA ALA A 170 -10.55 -14.07 12.72
C ALA A 170 -11.56 -14.95 13.43
N LYS A 171 -12.75 -15.18 12.83
CA LYS A 171 -13.80 -16.07 13.38
C LYS A 171 -13.41 -17.55 13.32
N LYS A 172 -12.56 -17.95 12.37
CA LYS A 172 -12.11 -19.35 12.18
C LYS A 172 -10.75 -19.63 12.80
N CYS A 173 -10.17 -18.68 13.51
CA CYS A 173 -8.78 -18.66 13.89
C CYS A 173 -8.40 -19.83 14.80
N VAL A 174 -7.59 -20.74 14.26
CA VAL A 174 -6.90 -21.81 15.00
C VAL A 174 -5.46 -21.37 15.35
N LYS A 175 -4.81 -20.59 14.47
CA LYS A 175 -3.45 -20.09 14.64
C LYS A 175 -3.29 -18.77 13.88
N ALA A 176 -3.23 -17.66 14.62
CA ALA A 176 -3.16 -16.32 14.03
C ALA A 176 -1.76 -15.97 13.54
N ASP A 177 -1.66 -15.48 12.31
CA ASP A 177 -0.49 -14.76 11.79
C ASP A 177 -0.87 -13.30 11.55
N TYR A 178 -0.90 -12.52 12.63
CA TYR A 178 -1.43 -11.15 12.61
C TYR A 178 -0.76 -10.24 11.59
N ILE A 179 0.54 -10.44 11.31
CA ILE A 179 1.28 -9.67 10.31
C ILE A 179 0.74 -10.02 8.92
N ASN A 180 0.79 -11.30 8.53
CA ASN A 180 0.34 -11.72 7.21
C ASN A 180 -1.15 -11.45 6.99
N ASP A 181 -1.98 -11.64 8.00
CA ASP A 181 -3.41 -11.40 7.90
C ASP A 181 -3.75 -9.92 7.71
N SER A 182 -2.92 -9.01 8.22
CA SER A 182 -3.13 -7.57 8.06
C SER A 182 -2.60 -7.00 6.74
N LEU A 183 -1.75 -7.75 6.00
CA LEU A 183 -1.05 -7.25 4.81
C LEU A 183 -2.00 -6.81 3.69
N GLY A 184 -3.09 -7.54 3.42
CA GLY A 184 -4.06 -7.17 2.37
C GLY A 184 -4.60 -5.77 2.60
N VAL A 185 -5.23 -5.54 3.75
CA VAL A 185 -5.79 -4.24 4.14
C VAL A 185 -4.73 -3.14 4.18
N PHE A 186 -3.51 -3.46 4.63
CA PHE A 186 -2.41 -2.50 4.66
C PHE A 186 -1.96 -2.09 3.25
N LEU A 187 -1.79 -3.05 2.33
CA LEU A 187 -1.40 -2.78 0.94
C LEU A 187 -2.48 -2.01 0.18
N ASP A 188 -3.76 -2.30 0.42
CA ASP A 188 -4.87 -1.54 -0.14
C ASP A 188 -4.80 -0.07 0.30
N GLY A 189 -4.57 0.17 1.58
CA GLY A 189 -4.38 1.51 2.13
C GLY A 189 -3.19 2.24 1.51
N MET A 190 -2.07 1.54 1.27
CA MET A 190 -0.90 2.11 0.61
C MET A 190 -1.20 2.49 -0.85
N ASN A 191 -1.92 1.63 -1.57
CA ASN A 191 -2.36 1.92 -2.94
C ASN A 191 -3.35 3.09 -2.99
N LEU A 192 -4.30 3.16 -2.04
CA LEU A 192 -5.18 4.31 -1.89
C LEU A 192 -4.38 5.59 -1.66
N PHE A 193 -3.38 5.55 -0.77
CA PHE A 193 -2.52 6.70 -0.48
C PHE A 193 -1.81 7.22 -1.72
N VAL A 194 -1.10 6.36 -2.44
CA VAL A 194 -0.34 6.76 -3.65
C VAL A 194 -1.27 7.35 -4.72
N ASN A 195 -2.41 6.71 -4.97
CA ASN A 195 -3.34 7.16 -6.01
C ASN A 195 -4.07 8.45 -5.61
N MET A 196 -4.52 8.59 -4.35
CA MET A 196 -5.13 9.83 -3.86
C MET A 196 -4.13 10.99 -3.83
N PHE A 197 -2.85 10.73 -3.53
CA PHE A 197 -1.80 11.74 -3.65
C PHE A 197 -1.66 12.25 -5.09
N HIS A 198 -1.68 11.35 -6.07
CA HIS A 198 -1.62 11.72 -7.49
C HIS A 198 -2.84 12.49 -7.97
N LEU A 199 -4.04 12.20 -7.45
CA LEU A 199 -5.26 12.94 -7.78
C LEU A 199 -5.28 14.38 -7.23
N ARG A 200 -4.54 14.64 -6.15
CA ARG A 200 -4.51 15.95 -5.47
C ARG A 200 -3.34 16.84 -5.91
N ARG A 201 -2.44 16.28 -6.67
CA ARG A 201 -1.28 16.99 -7.23
C ARG A 201 -1.61 17.63 -8.56
#